data_9f506b006713305a305b2cd63a7b6ab8
#
_entry.id   9f506b006713305a305b2cd63a7b6ab8
#
_cell.length_a   1.000
_cell.length_b   1.000
_cell.length_c   1.000
_cell.angle_alpha   90.00
_cell.angle_beta   90.00
_cell.angle_gamma   90.00
#
_symmetry.space_group_name_H-M   'P 1'
#
loop_
_entity.id
_entity.type
_entity.pdbx_description
1 polymer ?
#
loop_
_entity_poly.entity_id
_entity_poly.type
_entity_poly.pdbx_seq_one_letter_code
_entity_poly.pdbx_strand_id
1 'polypeptide(L)'
;MTYNIIVDLSHKEKIEEFPDFTLGDDDLEVDYIDKNEGPIDYDLLEDYDILFIGNVQQTKDGKGDKFTKDELLSIKRYVGDGGGLFLTSGGGGDRDVPMKLGSIRVLYKMTGVRRFWNGSIQESHSHFLVDKQNVLVTELFNHPITEGITQVVLPNCTFFTITEEDVEDIIVTSAKADFKYSIDNDTGGIGVVPICVVSEFFSGRCVTIGSSDWLIEDDFGLDAGDNISFLSNIIKWLSFET
;
A
#
# COMPACT_ATOMS: atom_id res chain seq x y z
N MET A 1 -9.24 2.97 22.46
CA MET A 1 -8.46 1.74 22.19
C MET A 1 -7.08 2.16 21.73
N THR A 2 -6.05 1.31 21.86
CA THR A 2 -4.70 1.62 21.32
C THR A 2 -4.41 0.68 20.16
N TYR A 3 -3.95 1.23 19.05
CA TYR A 3 -3.50 0.46 17.87
C TYR A 3 -1.99 0.50 17.81
N ASN A 4 -1.37 -0.68 17.72
CA ASN A 4 0.07 -0.82 17.69
C ASN A 4 0.51 -1.10 16.24
N ILE A 5 1.23 -0.16 15.64
CA ILE A 5 1.75 -0.28 14.28
C ILE A 5 3.26 -0.42 14.33
N ILE A 6 3.80 -1.40 13.62
CA ILE A 6 5.23 -1.48 13.36
C ILE A 6 5.52 -1.15 11.90
N VAL A 7 6.44 -0.23 11.69
CA VAL A 7 6.83 0.31 10.37
C VAL A 7 8.17 -0.26 9.96
N ASP A 8 8.23 -0.92 8.81
CA ASP A 8 9.49 -1.38 8.23
C ASP A 8 10.25 -0.23 7.56
N LEU A 9 11.45 0.07 8.05
CA LEU A 9 12.41 0.99 7.44
C LEU A 9 13.72 0.27 7.06
N SER A 10 13.77 -1.05 7.18
CA SER A 10 15.00 -1.83 6.99
C SER A 10 15.28 -2.16 5.51
N HIS A 11 14.28 -2.01 4.62
CA HIS A 11 14.35 -2.39 3.21
C HIS A 11 14.36 -1.20 2.24
N LYS A 12 14.79 -0.01 2.71
CA LYS A 12 14.85 1.24 1.92
C LYS A 12 13.48 1.67 1.39
N GLU A 13 12.56 1.74 2.26
CA GLU A 13 11.24 2.28 2.01
C GLU A 13 11.33 3.78 1.65
N LYS A 14 10.40 4.25 0.84
CA LYS A 14 10.29 5.66 0.51
C LYS A 14 9.71 6.47 1.66
N ILE A 15 8.87 5.85 2.47
CA ILE A 15 8.29 6.45 3.66
C ILE A 15 9.27 6.26 4.81
N GLU A 16 9.78 7.36 5.35
CA GLU A 16 10.74 7.37 6.47
C GLU A 16 10.04 7.57 7.82
N GLU A 17 8.79 8.03 7.81
CA GLU A 17 7.98 8.27 9.00
C GLU A 17 6.51 7.96 8.70
N PHE A 18 5.83 7.29 9.63
CA PHE A 18 4.38 7.10 9.53
C PHE A 18 3.69 8.41 9.93
N PRO A 19 2.63 8.85 9.24
CA PRO A 19 2.02 10.15 9.50
C PRO A 19 1.45 10.24 10.92
N ASP A 20 1.61 11.42 11.53
CA ASP A 20 1.02 11.75 12.83
C ASP A 20 -0.41 12.28 12.59
N PHE A 21 -1.40 11.56 13.06
CA PHE A 21 -2.80 11.97 12.96
C PHE A 21 -3.63 11.39 14.11
N THR A 22 -4.80 11.96 14.33
CA THR A 22 -5.69 11.52 15.40
C THR A 22 -6.74 10.54 14.91
N LEU A 23 -6.89 9.42 15.59
CA LEU A 23 -7.91 8.40 15.34
C LEU A 23 -9.21 8.64 16.16
N GLY A 24 -9.67 9.89 16.26
CA GLY A 24 -10.78 10.23 17.12
C GLY A 24 -10.38 10.18 18.60
N ASP A 25 -11.03 9.30 19.37
CA ASP A 25 -10.72 9.10 20.81
C ASP A 25 -9.75 7.93 21.06
N ASP A 26 -9.22 7.32 20.00
CA ASP A 26 -8.32 6.18 20.06
C ASP A 26 -6.86 6.62 19.99
N ASP A 27 -5.97 5.87 20.62
CA ASP A 27 -4.52 6.10 20.62
C ASP A 27 -3.86 5.30 19.50
N LEU A 28 -2.81 5.86 18.94
CA LEU A 28 -1.96 5.22 17.95
C LEU A 28 -0.53 5.15 18.50
N GLU A 29 0.01 3.94 18.62
CA GLU A 29 1.41 3.71 18.96
C GLU A 29 2.15 3.18 17.73
N VAL A 30 3.23 3.87 17.36
CA VAL A 30 4.00 3.55 16.14
C VAL A 30 5.45 3.29 16.51
N ASP A 31 5.91 2.09 16.23
CA ASP A 31 7.32 1.69 16.36
C ASP A 31 7.95 1.44 14.99
N TYR A 32 9.25 1.44 14.92
CA TYR A 32 10.01 1.34 13.68
C TYR A 32 11.06 0.23 13.75
N ILE A 33 11.19 -0.52 12.68
CA ILE A 33 12.28 -1.48 12.49
C ILE A 33 13.33 -0.82 11.61
N ASP A 34 14.46 -0.46 12.16
CA ASP A 34 15.57 0.04 11.37
C ASP A 34 16.53 -1.10 10.96
N LYS A 35 17.41 -0.79 10.02
CA LYS A 35 18.37 -1.76 9.46
C LYS A 35 19.32 -2.37 10.49
N ASN A 36 19.50 -1.75 11.66
CA ASN A 36 20.43 -2.17 12.70
C ASN A 36 19.75 -3.06 13.75
N GLU A 37 18.43 -3.15 13.75
CA GLU A 37 17.66 -3.90 14.74
C GLU A 37 17.52 -5.38 14.40
N GLY A 38 17.95 -5.76 13.21
CA GLY A 38 17.92 -7.15 12.75
C GLY A 38 16.81 -7.42 11.73
N PRO A 39 16.64 -8.67 11.33
CA PRO A 39 15.60 -9.05 10.39
C PRO A 39 14.21 -8.99 11.03
N ILE A 40 13.20 -8.78 10.20
CA ILE A 40 11.79 -8.93 10.60
C ILE A 40 11.56 -10.39 10.98
N ASP A 41 11.26 -10.67 12.23
CA ASP A 41 10.90 -11.99 12.68
C ASP A 41 9.48 -12.03 13.28
N TYR A 42 8.97 -13.23 13.50
CA TYR A 42 7.61 -13.41 13.98
C TYR A 42 7.44 -12.94 15.43
N ASP A 43 8.44 -13.20 16.27
CA ASP A 43 8.37 -12.90 17.71
C ASP A 43 8.34 -11.36 17.92
N LEU A 44 8.94 -10.61 17.00
CA LEU A 44 8.80 -9.15 16.97
C LEU A 44 7.41 -8.71 16.54
N LEU A 45 6.86 -9.33 15.48
CA LEU A 45 5.59 -8.91 14.90
C LEU A 45 4.37 -9.25 15.75
N GLU A 46 4.42 -10.29 16.57
CA GLU A 46 3.23 -10.77 17.33
C GLU A 46 2.69 -9.78 18.36
N ASP A 47 3.48 -8.78 18.75
CA ASP A 47 3.09 -7.73 19.70
C ASP A 47 2.35 -6.55 19.01
N TYR A 48 2.25 -6.54 17.67
CA TYR A 48 1.65 -5.45 16.89
C TYR A 48 0.39 -5.88 16.15
N ASP A 49 -0.53 -4.94 16.00
CA ASP A 49 -1.78 -5.13 15.24
C ASP A 49 -1.52 -5.06 13.73
N ILE A 50 -0.62 -4.16 13.31
CA ILE A 50 -0.36 -3.87 11.89
C ILE A 50 1.14 -3.80 11.61
N LEU A 51 1.56 -4.54 10.57
CA LEU A 51 2.83 -4.32 9.90
C LEU A 51 2.62 -3.40 8.70
N PHE A 52 3.25 -2.23 8.72
CA PHE A 52 3.29 -1.32 7.59
C PHE A 52 4.61 -1.48 6.81
N ILE A 53 4.50 -1.73 5.51
CA ILE A 53 5.62 -1.75 4.58
C ILE A 53 5.37 -0.68 3.52
N GLY A 54 6.19 0.34 3.54
CA GLY A 54 6.17 1.44 2.58
C GLY A 54 6.58 1.00 1.16
N ASN A 55 6.73 1.94 0.27
CA ASN A 55 7.21 1.71 -1.08
C ASN A 55 8.70 1.35 -1.03
N VAL A 56 9.01 0.06 -1.01
CA VAL A 56 10.38 -0.45 -1.00
C VAL A 56 11.10 -0.02 -2.27
N GLN A 57 12.16 0.78 -2.13
CA GLN A 57 12.92 1.28 -3.26
C GLN A 57 14.11 0.40 -3.57
N GLN A 58 14.26 0.04 -4.83
CA GLN A 58 15.48 -0.61 -5.26
C GLN A 58 16.50 0.40 -5.78
N THR A 59 17.75 0.15 -5.45
CA THR A 59 18.86 0.89 -6.01
C THR A 59 19.10 0.50 -7.47
N LYS A 60 19.59 1.45 -8.29
CA LYS A 60 19.88 1.24 -9.72
C LYS A 60 20.83 0.07 -10.04
N ASP A 61 21.58 -0.39 -9.05
CA ASP A 61 22.51 -1.51 -9.17
C ASP A 61 21.90 -2.86 -8.77
N GLY A 62 20.59 -2.90 -8.48
CA GLY A 62 19.89 -4.11 -8.08
C GLY A 62 20.31 -4.65 -6.72
N LYS A 63 21.03 -3.86 -5.92
CA LYS A 63 21.51 -4.19 -4.57
C LYS A 63 20.61 -3.58 -3.50
N GLY A 64 19.33 -3.44 -3.75
CA GLY A 64 18.37 -3.08 -2.71
C GLY A 64 18.40 -4.11 -1.59
N ASP A 65 18.10 -3.68 -0.39
CA ASP A 65 17.89 -4.57 0.72
C ASP A 65 16.59 -5.34 0.42
N LYS A 66 16.70 -6.65 0.31
CA LYS A 66 15.62 -7.54 -0.09
C LYS A 66 15.14 -8.28 1.13
N PHE A 67 13.86 -8.47 1.22
CA PHE A 67 13.33 -9.43 2.19
C PHE A 67 14.01 -10.77 2.02
N THR A 68 14.55 -11.31 3.08
CA THR A 68 15.05 -12.67 3.12
C THR A 68 13.90 -13.65 3.08
N LYS A 69 14.22 -14.92 2.85
CA LYS A 69 13.18 -15.97 2.90
C LYS A 69 12.56 -16.10 4.30
N ASP A 70 13.37 -15.91 5.34
CA ASP A 70 12.93 -16.08 6.72
C ASP A 70 12.02 -14.91 7.13
N GLU A 71 12.35 -13.68 6.77
CA GLU A 71 11.46 -12.52 6.95
C GLU A 71 10.11 -12.71 6.27
N LEU A 72 10.11 -13.18 5.01
CA LEU A 72 8.88 -13.45 4.30
C LEU A 72 8.03 -14.56 4.92
N LEU A 73 8.65 -15.55 5.53
CA LEU A 73 7.95 -16.59 6.26
C LEU A 73 7.39 -16.07 7.58
N SER A 74 8.13 -15.20 8.27
CA SER A 74 7.67 -14.51 9.48
C SER A 74 6.45 -13.63 9.21
N ILE A 75 6.53 -12.76 8.18
CA ILE A 75 5.40 -11.92 7.74
C ILE A 75 4.20 -12.78 7.36
N LYS A 76 4.43 -13.84 6.59
CA LYS A 76 3.35 -14.75 6.18
C LYS A 76 2.67 -15.43 7.36
N ARG A 77 3.44 -15.86 8.36
CA ARG A 77 2.92 -16.47 9.57
C ARG A 77 2.12 -15.44 10.37
N TYR A 78 2.69 -14.25 10.60
CA TYR A 78 2.05 -13.16 11.31
C TYR A 78 0.68 -12.82 10.72
N VAL A 79 0.61 -12.58 9.41
CA VAL A 79 -0.68 -12.30 8.74
C VAL A 79 -1.61 -13.53 8.83
N GLY A 80 -1.10 -14.74 8.62
CA GLY A 80 -1.90 -15.96 8.72
C GLY A 80 -2.51 -16.19 10.10
N ASP A 81 -1.83 -15.76 11.15
CA ASP A 81 -2.27 -15.90 12.54
C ASP A 81 -3.18 -14.73 13.00
N GLY A 82 -3.44 -13.73 12.15
CA GLY A 82 -4.41 -12.66 12.41
C GLY A 82 -3.85 -11.24 12.34
N GLY A 83 -2.57 -11.06 12.03
CA GLY A 83 -1.99 -9.72 11.88
C GLY A 83 -2.48 -8.97 10.64
N GLY A 84 -2.50 -7.65 10.73
CA GLY A 84 -2.81 -6.75 9.63
C GLY A 84 -1.57 -6.42 8.78
N LEU A 85 -1.69 -6.44 7.45
CA LEU A 85 -0.61 -6.03 6.56
C LEU A 85 -1.03 -4.83 5.72
N PHE A 86 -0.34 -3.72 5.90
CA PHE A 86 -0.55 -2.52 5.10
C PHE A 86 0.63 -2.30 4.16
N LEU A 87 0.38 -2.38 2.86
CA LEU A 87 1.39 -2.19 1.81
C LEU A 87 1.10 -0.96 0.99
N THR A 88 2.14 -0.19 0.68
CA THR A 88 2.06 0.88 -0.31
C THR A 88 3.05 0.67 -1.45
N SER A 89 2.78 1.29 -2.59
CA SER A 89 3.67 1.35 -3.75
C SER A 89 3.65 2.78 -4.30
N GLY A 90 4.13 3.02 -5.51
CA GLY A 90 4.10 4.35 -6.14
C GLY A 90 4.31 4.29 -7.63
N GLY A 91 4.11 5.40 -8.30
CA GLY A 91 4.34 5.54 -9.73
C GLY A 91 5.79 5.21 -10.11
N GLY A 92 5.94 4.40 -11.16
CA GLY A 92 7.23 3.84 -11.53
C GLY A 92 7.58 2.57 -10.76
N GLY A 93 6.83 2.28 -9.69
CA GLY A 93 6.93 1.06 -8.91
C GLY A 93 8.35 0.74 -8.44
N ASP A 94 8.59 -0.51 -8.16
CA ASP A 94 9.88 -1.07 -7.75
C ASP A 94 10.72 -1.35 -9.00
N ARG A 95 11.18 -0.31 -9.63
CA ARG A 95 11.67 -0.18 -11.00
C ARG A 95 12.70 -1.22 -11.45
N ASP A 96 13.43 -1.80 -10.52
CA ASP A 96 14.59 -2.64 -10.83
C ASP A 96 14.56 -4.02 -10.14
N VAL A 97 13.38 -4.45 -9.65
CA VAL A 97 13.28 -5.82 -9.15
C VAL A 97 13.05 -6.76 -10.33
N PRO A 98 14.04 -7.52 -10.73
CA PRO A 98 13.76 -8.61 -11.63
C PRO A 98 12.68 -9.49 -11.01
N MET A 99 11.63 -9.81 -11.75
CA MET A 99 10.52 -10.68 -11.28
C MET A 99 10.96 -12.04 -10.71
N LYS A 100 12.24 -12.31 -10.72
CA LYS A 100 12.90 -13.50 -10.17
C LYS A 100 13.18 -13.39 -8.66
N LEU A 101 13.04 -12.21 -8.07
CA LEU A 101 13.35 -12.03 -6.65
C LEU A 101 12.11 -12.38 -5.84
N GLY A 102 12.24 -13.46 -5.10
CA GLY A 102 11.15 -14.13 -4.40
C GLY A 102 10.38 -13.32 -3.36
N SER A 103 10.91 -12.16 -2.94
CA SER A 103 10.32 -11.36 -1.87
C SER A 103 8.87 -10.98 -2.15
N ILE A 104 8.61 -10.32 -3.26
CA ILE A 104 7.28 -9.89 -3.62
C ILE A 104 6.35 -11.04 -3.98
N ARG A 105 6.89 -12.16 -4.43
CA ARG A 105 6.07 -13.34 -4.68
C ARG A 105 5.36 -13.86 -3.44
N VAL A 106 5.92 -13.67 -2.26
CA VAL A 106 5.28 -14.11 -1.02
C VAL A 106 4.27 -13.07 -0.55
N LEU A 107 4.63 -11.79 -0.58
CA LEU A 107 3.67 -10.70 -0.33
C LEU A 107 2.51 -10.75 -1.33
N TYR A 108 2.80 -11.00 -2.60
CA TYR A 108 1.83 -11.23 -3.65
C TYR A 108 0.84 -12.37 -3.35
N LYS A 109 1.30 -13.48 -2.79
CA LYS A 109 0.41 -14.59 -2.43
C LYS A 109 -0.54 -14.26 -1.28
N MET A 110 -0.16 -13.35 -0.39
CA MET A 110 -1.03 -12.89 0.70
C MET A 110 -2.00 -11.83 0.22
N THR A 111 -1.53 -10.90 -0.59
CA THR A 111 -2.31 -9.76 -1.06
C THR A 111 -3.13 -10.06 -2.31
N GLY A 112 -2.84 -11.15 -3.03
CA GLY A 112 -3.49 -11.51 -4.29
C GLY A 112 -3.28 -10.51 -5.43
N VAL A 113 -2.44 -9.49 -5.23
CA VAL A 113 -2.22 -8.44 -6.21
C VAL A 113 -0.84 -8.50 -6.83
N ARG A 114 -0.80 -8.31 -8.13
CA ARG A 114 0.42 -8.11 -8.88
C ARG A 114 0.63 -6.63 -9.10
N ARG A 115 1.69 -6.08 -8.52
CA ARG A 115 2.08 -4.70 -8.75
C ARG A 115 2.81 -4.59 -10.08
N PHE A 116 2.52 -3.53 -10.82
CA PHE A 116 3.28 -3.20 -12.01
C PHE A 116 4.44 -2.29 -11.62
N TRP A 117 5.63 -2.82 -11.62
CA TRP A 117 6.85 -2.18 -11.14
C TRP A 117 7.22 -0.89 -11.85
N ASN A 118 6.89 -0.81 -13.13
CA ASN A 118 7.12 0.36 -13.97
C ASN A 118 5.80 1.04 -14.34
N GLY A 119 4.73 0.74 -13.60
CA GLY A 119 3.42 1.29 -13.87
C GLY A 119 3.25 2.67 -13.26
N SER A 120 2.60 3.55 -13.97
CA SER A 120 2.14 4.85 -13.47
C SER A 120 0.80 5.20 -14.08
N ILE A 121 0.05 6.01 -13.37
CA ILE A 121 -1.27 6.50 -13.79
C ILE A 121 -1.22 8.00 -13.98
N GLN A 122 -1.90 8.45 -15.02
CA GLN A 122 -2.25 9.85 -15.21
C GLN A 122 -3.75 9.93 -15.47
N GLU A 123 -4.45 10.58 -14.57
CA GLU A 123 -5.88 10.81 -14.77
C GLU A 123 -6.14 11.88 -15.81
N SER A 124 -7.30 11.78 -16.44
CA SER A 124 -7.77 12.72 -17.44
C SER A 124 -9.16 13.24 -17.08
N HIS A 125 -9.56 14.38 -17.69
CA HIS A 125 -10.94 14.87 -17.65
C HIS A 125 -11.52 15.13 -16.24
N SER A 126 -10.79 15.85 -15.39
CA SER A 126 -11.27 16.31 -14.07
C SER A 126 -11.22 15.27 -12.94
N HIS A 127 -10.61 14.11 -13.16
CA HIS A 127 -10.37 13.11 -12.13
C HIS A 127 -8.96 13.25 -11.51
N PHE A 128 -8.49 14.48 -11.33
CA PHE A 128 -7.22 14.78 -10.71
C PHE A 128 -7.30 16.11 -9.93
N LEU A 129 -6.44 16.23 -8.93
CA LEU A 129 -6.28 17.44 -8.14
C LEU A 129 -5.06 18.21 -8.62
N VAL A 130 -5.26 19.35 -9.29
CA VAL A 130 -4.23 20.24 -9.84
C VAL A 130 -3.38 19.62 -10.96
N ASP A 131 -2.72 18.48 -10.69
CA ASP A 131 -1.87 17.74 -11.65
C ASP A 131 -2.45 16.37 -11.93
N LYS A 132 -2.30 15.88 -13.16
CA LYS A 132 -2.79 14.57 -13.61
C LYS A 132 -2.21 13.38 -12.84
N GLN A 133 -1.09 13.56 -12.16
CA GLN A 133 -0.48 12.55 -11.31
C GLN A 133 -1.14 12.47 -9.92
N ASN A 134 -1.90 13.47 -9.52
CA ASN A 134 -2.68 13.47 -8.28
C ASN A 134 -4.07 12.91 -8.57
N VAL A 135 -4.16 11.60 -8.57
CA VAL A 135 -5.39 10.86 -8.94
C VAL A 135 -6.47 11.16 -7.92
N LEU A 136 -7.56 11.82 -8.36
CA LEU A 136 -8.76 12.04 -7.56
C LEU A 136 -9.79 10.96 -7.90
N VAL A 137 -10.18 10.17 -6.94
CA VAL A 137 -11.13 9.09 -7.11
C VAL A 137 -12.38 9.30 -6.28
N THR A 138 -13.52 9.17 -6.92
CA THR A 138 -14.86 9.26 -6.31
C THR A 138 -15.68 7.98 -6.53
N GLU A 139 -15.17 7.05 -7.31
CA GLU A 139 -15.77 5.74 -7.50
C GLU A 139 -15.17 4.75 -6.52
N LEU A 140 -15.83 4.61 -5.36
CA LEU A 140 -15.41 3.78 -4.26
C LEU A 140 -16.40 2.62 -4.10
N PHE A 141 -15.91 1.40 -3.98
CA PHE A 141 -16.77 0.25 -3.71
C PHE A 141 -17.09 0.16 -2.22
N ASN A 142 -18.26 -0.39 -1.91
CA ASN A 142 -18.75 -0.49 -0.54
C ASN A 142 -17.92 -1.51 0.27
N HIS A 143 -17.15 -1.00 1.21
CA HIS A 143 -16.30 -1.78 2.12
C HIS A 143 -16.07 -0.99 3.42
N PRO A 144 -15.79 -1.61 4.58
CA PRO A 144 -15.51 -0.86 5.81
C PRO A 144 -14.45 0.24 5.68
N ILE A 145 -13.39 0.02 4.90
CA ILE A 145 -12.36 1.06 4.71
C ILE A 145 -12.84 2.28 3.90
N THR A 146 -13.94 2.16 3.16
CA THR A 146 -14.55 3.25 2.38
C THR A 146 -15.82 3.81 3.01
N GLU A 147 -16.18 3.37 4.21
CA GLU A 147 -17.36 3.86 4.91
C GLU A 147 -17.22 5.36 5.24
N GLY A 148 -18.23 6.15 4.83
CA GLY A 148 -18.22 7.59 5.01
C GLY A 148 -17.25 8.38 4.13
N ILE A 149 -16.50 7.71 3.24
CA ILE A 149 -15.56 8.32 2.30
C ILE A 149 -16.30 8.67 1.01
N THR A 150 -16.09 9.89 0.52
CA THR A 150 -16.67 10.36 -0.75
C THR A 150 -15.63 10.51 -1.84
N GLN A 151 -14.39 10.79 -1.45
CA GLN A 151 -13.28 10.96 -2.38
C GLN A 151 -11.94 10.67 -1.71
N VAL A 152 -11.01 10.13 -2.47
CA VAL A 152 -9.61 9.97 -2.06
C VAL A 152 -8.68 10.58 -3.11
N VAL A 153 -7.54 11.09 -2.67
CA VAL A 153 -6.48 11.59 -3.54
C VAL A 153 -5.26 10.71 -3.38
N LEU A 154 -4.80 10.12 -4.49
CA LEU A 154 -3.67 9.20 -4.51
C LEU A 154 -2.58 9.73 -5.46
N PRO A 155 -1.65 10.57 -4.96
CA PRO A 155 -0.59 11.14 -5.79
C PRO A 155 0.37 10.05 -6.29
N ASN A 156 0.91 10.26 -7.48
CA ASN A 156 1.97 9.42 -8.05
C ASN A 156 1.68 7.91 -7.95
N CYS A 157 0.50 7.52 -8.42
CA CYS A 157 -0.05 6.19 -8.22
C CYS A 157 0.43 5.18 -9.26
N THR A 158 0.64 3.94 -8.84
CA THR A 158 0.69 2.74 -9.70
C THR A 158 -0.65 2.01 -9.66
N PHE A 159 -0.76 0.92 -10.41
CA PHE A 159 -1.97 0.11 -10.50
C PHE A 159 -1.66 -1.37 -10.37
N PHE A 160 -2.72 -2.16 -10.16
CA PHE A 160 -2.60 -3.58 -9.87
C PHE A 160 -3.32 -4.45 -10.90
N THR A 161 -2.85 -5.69 -11.03
CA THR A 161 -3.63 -6.79 -11.59
C THR A 161 -3.99 -7.74 -10.46
N ILE A 162 -5.27 -7.99 -10.30
CA ILE A 162 -5.79 -8.97 -9.37
C ILE A 162 -5.68 -10.35 -10.01
N THR A 163 -5.22 -11.33 -9.27
CA THR A 163 -4.96 -12.69 -9.78
C THR A 163 -5.54 -13.79 -8.93
N GLU A 164 -6.05 -13.46 -7.76
CA GLU A 164 -6.72 -14.38 -6.84
C GLU A 164 -8.21 -13.99 -6.73
N GLU A 165 -9.08 -14.96 -6.52
CA GLU A 165 -10.52 -14.76 -6.47
C GLU A 165 -10.97 -14.03 -5.18
N ASP A 166 -10.16 -14.11 -4.13
CA ASP A 166 -10.47 -13.55 -2.80
C ASP A 166 -9.94 -12.12 -2.60
N VAL A 167 -9.64 -11.40 -3.69
CA VAL A 167 -9.15 -10.02 -3.66
C VAL A 167 -10.22 -9.09 -4.19
N GLU A 168 -10.53 -8.06 -3.42
CA GLU A 168 -11.48 -7.03 -3.81
C GLU A 168 -10.78 -5.73 -4.21
N ASP A 169 -11.16 -5.16 -5.35
CA ASP A 169 -10.77 -3.81 -5.76
C ASP A 169 -11.71 -2.80 -5.12
N ILE A 170 -11.17 -1.96 -4.24
CA ILE A 170 -11.97 -1.00 -3.47
C ILE A 170 -11.94 0.39 -4.11
N ILE A 171 -10.83 0.75 -4.73
CA ILE A 171 -10.66 2.02 -5.43
C ILE A 171 -10.11 1.76 -6.82
N VAL A 172 -10.80 2.26 -7.82
CA VAL A 172 -10.40 2.16 -9.22
C VAL A 172 -10.25 3.55 -9.85
N THR A 173 -9.47 3.63 -10.92
CA THR A 173 -9.33 4.86 -11.70
C THR A 173 -10.58 5.14 -12.54
N SER A 174 -10.64 6.31 -13.18
CA SER A 174 -11.66 6.60 -14.17
C SER A 174 -11.49 5.73 -15.43
N ALA A 175 -12.56 5.62 -16.22
CA ALA A 175 -12.54 4.90 -17.49
C ALA A 175 -11.62 5.54 -18.55
N LYS A 176 -11.07 6.72 -18.28
CA LYS A 176 -10.20 7.48 -19.19
C LYS A 176 -8.79 7.67 -18.63
N ALA A 177 -8.46 7.01 -17.53
CA ALA A 177 -7.11 7.05 -16.98
C ALA A 177 -6.11 6.47 -17.97
N ASP A 178 -5.04 7.22 -18.20
CA ASP A 178 -3.87 6.72 -18.92
C ASP A 178 -2.98 5.96 -17.94
N PHE A 179 -2.63 4.73 -18.26
CA PHE A 179 -1.70 3.94 -17.46
C PHE A 179 -0.57 3.37 -18.31
N LYS A 180 0.60 3.26 -17.73
CA LYS A 180 1.80 2.76 -18.38
C LYS A 180 2.37 1.55 -17.66
N TYR A 181 2.73 0.51 -18.41
CA TYR A 181 3.40 -0.69 -17.89
C TYR A 181 4.90 -0.53 -17.75
N SER A 182 5.48 0.35 -18.56
CA SER A 182 6.91 0.63 -18.57
C SER A 182 7.13 2.09 -18.95
N ILE A 183 7.92 2.77 -18.16
CA ILE A 183 8.31 4.16 -18.44
C ILE A 183 9.26 4.22 -19.64
N ASP A 184 10.10 3.20 -19.82
CA ASP A 184 11.14 3.20 -20.86
C ASP A 184 10.61 2.79 -22.24
N ASN A 185 9.53 2.01 -22.29
CA ASN A 185 9.01 1.44 -23.53
C ASN A 185 7.71 2.09 -24.02
N ASP A 186 7.23 3.11 -23.34
CA ASP A 186 5.98 3.83 -23.65
C ASP A 186 4.77 2.91 -23.93
N THR A 187 4.80 1.72 -23.31
CA THR A 187 3.70 0.78 -23.36
C THR A 187 2.68 1.13 -22.29
N GLY A 188 1.41 1.02 -22.62
CA GLY A 188 0.34 1.36 -21.68
C GLY A 188 -1.02 1.22 -22.34
N GLY A 189 -2.02 1.79 -21.71
CA GLY A 189 -3.40 1.76 -22.17
C GLY A 189 -4.23 2.87 -21.55
N ILE A 190 -5.50 2.88 -21.88
CA ILE A 190 -6.51 3.75 -21.30
C ILE A 190 -7.61 2.85 -20.73
N GLY A 191 -8.04 3.12 -19.52
CA GLY A 191 -9.15 2.37 -18.92
C GLY A 191 -9.19 2.42 -17.40
N VAL A 192 -10.06 1.61 -16.85
CA VAL A 192 -10.22 1.42 -15.41
C VAL A 192 -9.20 0.40 -14.92
N VAL A 193 -8.44 0.75 -13.90
CA VAL A 193 -7.51 -0.16 -13.24
C VAL A 193 -7.59 0.00 -11.72
N PRO A 194 -7.45 -1.09 -10.94
CA PRO A 194 -7.47 -1.01 -9.49
C PRO A 194 -6.20 -0.36 -8.96
N ILE A 195 -6.37 0.49 -7.96
CA ILE A 195 -5.29 1.25 -7.30
C ILE A 195 -5.30 1.11 -5.77
N CYS A 196 -6.38 0.58 -5.21
CA CYS A 196 -6.44 0.10 -3.84
C CYS A 196 -7.21 -1.21 -3.81
N VAL A 197 -6.66 -2.21 -3.15
CA VAL A 197 -7.24 -3.54 -3.04
C VAL A 197 -7.11 -4.05 -1.61
N VAL A 198 -8.07 -4.86 -1.22
CA VAL A 198 -8.08 -5.58 0.06
C VAL A 198 -8.08 -7.08 -0.20
N SER A 199 -7.56 -7.83 0.76
CA SER A 199 -7.63 -9.29 0.75
C SER A 199 -7.62 -9.83 2.16
N GLU A 200 -8.15 -11.02 2.34
CA GLU A 200 -8.01 -11.81 3.55
C GLU A 200 -7.04 -12.96 3.29
N PHE A 201 -6.18 -13.23 4.25
CA PHE A 201 -5.23 -14.33 4.18
C PHE A 201 -5.28 -15.12 5.48
N PHE A 202 -5.91 -16.29 5.46
CA PHE A 202 -6.28 -17.08 6.64
C PHE A 202 -7.08 -16.23 7.66
N SER A 203 -6.46 -15.90 8.81
CA SER A 203 -7.10 -15.08 9.84
C SER A 203 -6.75 -13.59 9.73
N GLY A 204 -5.81 -13.21 8.89
CA GLY A 204 -5.33 -11.83 8.77
C GLY A 204 -5.89 -11.08 7.57
N ARG A 205 -5.64 -9.79 7.56
CA ARG A 205 -6.16 -8.84 6.55
C ARG A 205 -5.03 -8.07 5.90
N CYS A 206 -5.18 -7.78 4.61
CA CYS A 206 -4.19 -7.03 3.85
C CYS A 206 -4.85 -5.86 3.10
N VAL A 207 -4.22 -4.70 3.15
CA VAL A 207 -4.54 -3.55 2.31
C VAL A 207 -3.32 -3.23 1.46
N THR A 208 -3.53 -3.03 0.15
CA THR A 208 -2.47 -2.62 -0.76
C THR A 208 -2.91 -1.39 -1.55
N ILE A 209 -2.13 -0.30 -1.47
CA ILE A 209 -2.41 0.98 -2.15
C ILE A 209 -1.29 1.32 -3.12
N GLY A 210 -1.65 1.75 -4.32
CA GLY A 210 -0.73 2.08 -5.42
C GLY A 210 0.02 3.39 -5.27
N SER A 211 -0.16 4.11 -4.19
CA SER A 211 0.54 5.34 -3.86
C SER A 211 1.16 5.22 -2.47
N SER A 212 2.35 5.75 -2.26
CA SER A 212 2.91 6.03 -0.94
C SER A 212 2.79 7.50 -0.60
N ASP A 213 2.78 8.35 -1.62
CA ASP A 213 2.81 9.81 -1.48
C ASP A 213 1.52 10.38 -0.85
N TRP A 214 0.43 9.61 -0.83
CA TRP A 214 -0.81 10.00 -0.17
C TRP A 214 -0.72 10.03 1.37
N LEU A 215 0.33 9.45 1.94
CA LEU A 215 0.62 9.48 3.39
C LEU A 215 1.48 10.69 3.79
N ILE A 216 1.94 11.50 2.84
CA ILE A 216 2.68 12.72 3.12
C ILE A 216 1.70 13.79 3.61
N GLU A 217 2.04 14.47 4.69
CA GLU A 217 1.25 15.56 5.26
C GLU A 217 1.37 16.82 4.39
N ASP A 218 0.59 16.87 3.31
CA ASP A 218 0.51 18.01 2.42
C ASP A 218 -0.87 18.10 1.73
N ASP A 219 -1.10 19.17 0.98
CA ASP A 219 -2.37 19.49 0.30
C ASP A 219 -2.78 18.44 -0.76
N PHE A 220 -1.90 17.54 -1.16
CA PHE A 220 -2.16 16.49 -2.14
C PHE A 220 -2.13 15.09 -1.55
N GLY A 221 -1.55 14.95 -0.37
CA GLY A 221 -1.42 13.70 0.37
C GLY A 221 -2.48 13.54 1.45
N LEU A 222 -2.05 13.45 2.70
CA LEU A 222 -2.93 13.10 3.82
C LEU A 222 -4.05 14.11 4.07
N ASP A 223 -3.76 15.40 3.87
CA ASP A 223 -4.74 16.49 4.07
C ASP A 223 -5.74 16.63 2.91
N ALA A 224 -5.57 15.88 1.84
CA ALA A 224 -6.41 15.95 0.64
C ALA A 224 -7.68 15.11 0.78
N GLY A 225 -8.82 15.68 0.38
CA GLY A 225 -10.09 14.96 0.35
C GLY A 225 -10.47 14.33 1.69
N ASP A 226 -10.80 13.04 1.67
CA ASP A 226 -11.14 12.26 2.86
C ASP A 226 -9.99 11.33 3.30
N ASN A 227 -8.74 11.61 2.90
CA ASN A 227 -7.61 10.71 3.10
C ASN A 227 -7.33 10.37 4.57
N ILE A 228 -7.45 11.33 5.50
CA ILE A 228 -7.31 11.07 6.94
C ILE A 228 -8.36 10.05 7.42
N SER A 229 -9.62 10.25 7.03
CA SER A 229 -10.70 9.33 7.41
C SER A 229 -10.50 7.96 6.76
N PHE A 230 -10.00 7.94 5.53
CA PHE A 230 -9.67 6.71 4.81
C PHE A 230 -8.54 5.93 5.51
N LEU A 231 -7.46 6.60 5.94
CA LEU A 231 -6.39 5.98 6.71
C LEU A 231 -6.92 5.45 8.06
N SER A 232 -7.76 6.22 8.74
CA SER A 232 -8.38 5.78 10.00
C SER A 232 -9.19 4.50 9.82
N ASN A 233 -9.99 4.43 8.77
CA ASN A 233 -10.77 3.23 8.45
C ASN A 233 -9.88 2.01 8.11
N ILE A 234 -8.77 2.24 7.40
CA ILE A 234 -7.81 1.17 7.09
C ILE A 234 -7.22 0.59 8.36
N ILE A 235 -6.76 1.44 9.29
CA ILE A 235 -6.17 0.99 10.55
C ILE A 235 -7.18 0.17 11.34
N LYS A 236 -8.40 0.69 11.53
CA LYS A 236 -9.47 -0.02 12.23
C LYS A 236 -9.79 -1.37 11.61
N TRP A 237 -9.91 -1.41 10.30
CA TRP A 237 -10.22 -2.67 9.60
C TRP A 237 -9.09 -3.68 9.72
N LEU A 238 -7.83 -3.27 9.55
CA LEU A 238 -6.67 -4.15 9.68
C LEU A 238 -6.50 -4.69 11.11
N SER A 239 -6.90 -3.93 12.13
CA SER A 239 -6.88 -4.34 13.55
C SER A 239 -8.15 -5.06 14.00
N PHE A 240 -9.01 -5.49 13.06
CA PHE A 240 -10.25 -6.24 13.34
C PHE A 240 -11.31 -5.52 14.15
N GLU A 241 -11.25 -4.21 14.27
CA GLU A 241 -12.40 -3.44 14.68
C GLU A 241 -13.50 -3.43 13.61
N THR A 242 -14.73 -3.62 14.05
CA THR A 242 -15.93 -3.59 13.17
C THR A 242 -16.85 -2.46 13.60
#